data_2c7506f9acdea66d0c3c0f9220e6659b
#
_entry.id   2c7506f9acdea66d0c3c0f9220e6659b
#
_cell.length_a   1.000
_cell.length_b   1.000
_cell.length_c   1.000
_cell.angle_alpha   90.00
_cell.angle_beta   90.00
_cell.angle_gamma   90.00
#
_symmetry.space_group_name_H-M   'P 1'
#
loop_
_entity.id
_entity.type
_entity.pdbx_description
1 polymer ?
#
loop_
_entity_poly.entity_id
_entity_poly.type
_entity_poly.pdbx_seq_one_letter_code
_entity_poly.pdbx_strand_id
1 'polypeptide(L)'
;FNGTHYPAGSSYVAALREFRRLHDGISLVAGKMPHPVLQHVGGVVYSPTVADIQQLIAYISETAKFVESFTLGVPPETWIENTYRASSPEKAVNFVIGHLQELLNKSLTNNDFSHSSGWGDVPLFAAFGSELVGEKLLGLPVSLKLDRGGGYKDPDKIGFLSYGVFFKPENGDGYDPASPADSRVIPSGYMNGRLQLEKFDHTKISENITHAFYIDQEEDRPPWNGVTEPEANPDEIDYTRGSESRYSWVKAPNYAGIPCEVGPLARLLVMGEPLVTGLAKTFVENGYSPANNYTRMLARMQEILVVMPELLKWLRQDVQAGGKVAVHTELSMAKNSTGMGLWEAPRGALGHWVAAGANSMTTLYQTVVPSTWNLAPRNAQGIPSPVEQALIGTKISAAENALGVDYSNPLGIMHTARSYDPCLACAIHTIDKTGKRPDRILKVV
;
A
#
# COMPACT_ATOMS: atom_id res chain seq x y z
N PHE A 1 26.07 -12.60 -5.44
CA PHE A 1 25.21 -13.80 -5.49
C PHE A 1 26.08 -15.03 -5.72
N ASN A 2 26.63 -15.61 -4.65
CA ASN A 2 27.34 -16.89 -4.72
C ASN A 2 26.28 -17.99 -4.82
N GLY A 3 26.18 -18.65 -5.99
CA GLY A 3 25.18 -19.62 -6.40
C GLY A 3 25.12 -20.95 -5.62
N THR A 4 25.15 -20.91 -4.30
CA THR A 4 25.03 -22.08 -3.47
C THR A 4 23.92 -21.88 -2.43
N HIS A 5 22.83 -22.55 -2.65
CA HIS A 5 21.71 -22.79 -1.72
C HIS A 5 21.06 -21.55 -1.12
N TYR A 6 19.89 -21.22 -1.62
CA TYR A 6 18.98 -20.30 -0.97
C TYR A 6 18.01 -21.05 -0.06
N PRO A 7 18.33 -21.12 1.26
CA PRO A 7 17.29 -20.85 2.20
C PRO A 7 17.38 -19.35 2.48
N ALA A 8 16.36 -18.58 2.17
CA ALA A 8 16.19 -17.18 2.56
C ALA A 8 17.50 -16.37 2.73
N GLY A 9 17.69 -15.31 1.95
CA GLY A 9 18.84 -14.41 2.09
C GLY A 9 18.94 -13.85 3.52
N SER A 10 20.11 -13.34 3.89
CA SER A 10 20.39 -12.80 5.24
C SER A 10 19.40 -11.69 5.63
N SER A 11 19.04 -10.79 4.70
CA SER A 11 18.02 -9.75 4.91
C SER A 11 16.65 -10.34 5.25
N TYR A 12 16.22 -11.39 4.58
CA TYR A 12 14.94 -12.02 4.85
C TYR A 12 14.88 -12.63 6.26
N VAL A 13 15.94 -13.34 6.66
CA VAL A 13 16.03 -13.91 8.01
C VAL A 13 16.09 -12.82 9.07
N ALA A 14 16.82 -11.73 8.82
CA ALA A 14 16.86 -10.58 9.71
C ALA A 14 15.48 -9.91 9.81
N ALA A 15 14.79 -9.70 8.70
CA ALA A 15 13.44 -9.14 8.66
C ALA A 15 12.43 -9.97 9.46
N LEU A 16 12.48 -11.31 9.39
CA LEU A 16 11.59 -12.17 10.19
C LEU A 16 11.78 -11.97 11.69
N ARG A 17 13.02 -11.74 12.15
CA ARG A 17 13.30 -11.44 13.57
C ARG A 17 12.73 -10.09 13.97
N GLU A 18 12.85 -9.08 13.09
CA GLU A 18 12.30 -7.76 13.33
C GLU A 18 10.77 -7.76 13.32
N PHE A 19 10.12 -8.48 12.42
CA PHE A 19 8.67 -8.66 12.43
C PHE A 19 8.18 -9.27 13.75
N ARG A 20 8.87 -10.29 14.26
CA ARG A 20 8.54 -10.84 15.57
C ARG A 20 8.69 -9.79 16.67
N ARG A 21 9.78 -9.04 16.70
CA ARG A 21 10.02 -7.98 17.68
C ARG A 21 8.90 -6.91 17.65
N LEU A 22 8.48 -6.50 16.45
CA LEU A 22 7.37 -5.56 16.30
C LEU A 22 6.04 -6.14 16.75
N HIS A 23 5.79 -7.45 16.52
CA HIS A 23 4.61 -8.13 17.07
C HIS A 23 4.62 -8.16 18.60
N ASP A 24 5.76 -8.45 19.22
CA ASP A 24 5.94 -8.38 20.67
C ASP A 24 5.69 -6.95 21.17
N GLY A 25 6.19 -5.93 20.45
CA GLY A 25 5.95 -4.53 20.74
C GLY A 25 4.48 -4.11 20.65
N ILE A 26 3.78 -4.52 19.60
CA ILE A 26 2.34 -4.25 19.44
C ILE A 26 1.55 -4.92 20.57
N SER A 27 1.92 -6.13 20.99
CA SER A 27 1.21 -6.85 22.05
C SER A 27 1.26 -6.14 23.41
N LEU A 28 2.31 -5.35 23.68
CA LEU A 28 2.41 -4.52 24.90
C LEU A 28 1.30 -3.46 25.01
N VAL A 29 0.89 -2.88 23.86
CA VAL A 29 -0.07 -1.78 23.79
C VAL A 29 -1.44 -2.18 23.25
N ALA A 30 -1.56 -3.39 22.74
CA ALA A 30 -2.78 -3.90 22.12
C ALA A 30 -3.28 -5.24 22.71
N GLY A 31 -2.58 -5.77 23.72
CA GLY A 31 -2.92 -6.99 24.46
C GLY A 31 -2.46 -8.27 23.75
N LYS A 32 -2.50 -8.32 22.46
CA LYS A 32 -1.95 -9.42 21.62
C LYS A 32 -1.73 -8.97 20.19
N MET A 33 -0.97 -9.76 19.44
CA MET A 33 -0.80 -9.66 18.00
C MET A 33 -0.75 -11.08 17.40
N PRO A 34 -1.51 -11.40 16.35
CA PRO A 34 -2.50 -10.56 15.66
C PRO A 34 -3.81 -10.42 16.45
N HIS A 35 -4.73 -9.65 15.90
CA HIS A 35 -6.05 -9.35 16.45
C HIS A 35 -5.99 -8.65 17.82
N PRO A 36 -5.61 -7.35 17.85
CA PRO A 36 -5.63 -6.53 19.06
C PRO A 36 -6.96 -6.62 19.79
N VAL A 37 -6.94 -6.66 21.12
CA VAL A 37 -8.13 -6.84 21.97
C VAL A 37 -8.41 -5.67 22.89
N LEU A 38 -7.51 -4.68 22.93
CA LEU A 38 -7.64 -3.53 23.83
C LEU A 38 -8.37 -2.34 23.21
N GLN A 39 -8.59 -2.40 21.89
CA GLN A 39 -9.38 -1.40 21.18
C GLN A 39 -10.85 -1.78 21.16
N HIS A 40 -11.70 -0.91 21.68
CA HIS A 40 -13.13 -1.08 21.75
C HIS A 40 -13.86 0.11 21.16
N VAL A 41 -15.15 -0.05 20.86
CA VAL A 41 -15.99 1.09 20.54
C VAL A 41 -16.00 2.05 21.73
N GLY A 42 -15.56 3.28 21.50
CA GLY A 42 -15.40 4.27 22.58
C GLY A 42 -13.96 4.50 23.03
N GLY A 43 -12.99 3.73 22.51
CA GLY A 43 -11.58 3.98 22.78
C GLY A 43 -10.74 2.75 23.10
N VAL A 44 -9.76 2.91 23.95
CA VAL A 44 -8.82 1.87 24.38
C VAL A 44 -9.05 1.59 25.88
N VAL A 45 -9.29 0.31 26.21
CA VAL A 45 -9.62 -0.12 27.58
C VAL A 45 -8.41 -0.40 28.46
N TYR A 46 -7.20 -0.20 27.94
CA TYR A 46 -5.97 -0.39 28.68
C TYR A 46 -5.06 0.84 28.54
N SER A 47 -4.48 1.26 29.65
CA SER A 47 -3.45 2.29 29.69
C SER A 47 -2.08 1.63 29.85
N PRO A 48 -1.23 1.63 28.80
CA PRO A 48 0.12 1.11 28.94
C PRO A 48 0.89 1.90 30.01
N THR A 49 1.72 1.20 30.77
CA THR A 49 2.60 1.84 31.74
C THR A 49 3.73 2.56 31.02
N VAL A 50 4.38 3.51 31.71
CA VAL A 50 5.62 4.15 31.17
C VAL A 50 6.67 3.09 30.81
N ALA A 51 6.77 2.00 31.58
CA ALA A 51 7.69 0.90 31.28
C ALA A 51 7.34 0.19 29.97
N ASP A 52 6.06 -0.08 29.70
CA ASP A 52 5.60 -0.70 28.44
C ASP A 52 5.94 0.21 27.25
N ILE A 53 5.70 1.51 27.39
CA ILE A 53 6.01 2.48 26.34
C ILE A 53 7.52 2.57 26.08
N GLN A 54 8.33 2.60 27.16
CA GLN A 54 9.80 2.58 27.03
C GLN A 54 10.30 1.30 26.36
N GLN A 55 9.70 0.16 26.68
CA GLN A 55 10.02 -1.11 26.03
C GLN A 55 9.66 -1.08 24.53
N LEU A 56 8.51 -0.50 24.17
CA LEU A 56 8.13 -0.32 22.77
C LEU A 56 9.11 0.61 22.03
N ILE A 57 9.51 1.71 22.65
CA ILE A 57 10.56 2.61 22.11
C ILE A 57 11.86 1.85 21.89
N ALA A 58 12.26 0.97 22.81
CA ALA A 58 13.45 0.14 22.65
C ALA A 58 13.33 -0.80 21.45
N TYR A 59 12.18 -1.48 21.27
CA TYR A 59 11.94 -2.34 20.12
C TYR A 59 12.00 -1.57 18.80
N ILE A 60 11.39 -0.39 18.73
CA ILE A 60 11.44 0.44 17.51
C ILE A 60 12.87 0.93 17.25
N SER A 61 13.63 1.26 18.29
CA SER A 61 15.03 1.68 18.15
C SER A 61 15.93 0.56 17.63
N GLU A 62 15.69 -0.69 18.03
CA GLU A 62 16.38 -1.85 17.45
C GLU A 62 15.96 -2.09 15.99
N THR A 63 14.69 -1.90 15.68
CA THR A 63 14.20 -1.96 14.28
C THR A 63 14.86 -0.86 13.44
N ALA A 64 15.08 0.34 13.99
CA ALA A 64 15.82 1.40 13.29
C ALA A 64 17.25 0.99 12.93
N LYS A 65 17.95 0.23 13.78
CA LYS A 65 19.28 -0.34 13.44
C LYS A 65 19.21 -1.36 12.31
N PHE A 66 18.15 -2.18 12.29
CA PHE A 66 17.90 -3.08 11.15
C PHE A 66 17.66 -2.28 9.87
N VAL A 67 16.84 -1.22 9.93
CA VAL A 67 16.59 -0.34 8.78
C VAL A 67 17.89 0.29 8.29
N GLU A 68 18.74 0.76 9.18
CA GLU A 68 20.07 1.28 8.84
C GLU A 68 20.92 0.21 8.12
N SER A 69 21.12 -0.95 8.76
CA SER A 69 22.12 -1.92 8.34
C SER A 69 21.71 -2.76 7.14
N PHE A 70 20.41 -3.13 7.03
CA PHE A 70 19.91 -4.04 5.98
C PHE A 70 19.06 -3.33 4.93
N THR A 71 18.30 -2.30 5.33
CA THR A 71 17.34 -1.69 4.41
C THR A 71 17.94 -0.53 3.65
N LEU A 72 18.62 0.41 4.32
CA LEU A 72 19.12 1.65 3.70
C LEU A 72 20.62 1.64 3.43
N GLY A 73 21.41 1.00 4.29
CA GLY A 73 22.87 1.08 4.26
C GLY A 73 23.43 2.43 4.76
N VAL A 74 22.56 3.32 5.23
CA VAL A 74 22.88 4.62 5.83
C VAL A 74 21.94 4.88 7.01
N PRO A 75 22.32 5.75 7.98
CA PRO A 75 21.44 6.13 9.07
C PRO A 75 20.07 6.61 8.55
N PRO A 76 18.96 6.16 9.15
CA PRO A 76 17.61 6.58 8.74
C PRO A 76 17.44 8.09 8.72
N GLU A 77 18.03 8.81 9.67
CA GLU A 77 17.98 10.28 9.74
C GLU A 77 18.58 10.93 8.48
N THR A 78 19.72 10.40 7.99
CA THR A 78 20.35 10.90 6.76
C THR A 78 19.41 10.72 5.55
N TRP A 79 18.74 9.57 5.45
CA TRP A 79 17.79 9.32 4.37
C TRP A 79 16.56 10.23 4.50
N ILE A 80 15.96 10.32 5.70
CA ILE A 80 14.78 11.15 5.97
C ILE A 80 15.02 12.62 5.62
N GLU A 81 16.14 13.21 6.07
CA GLU A 81 16.46 14.62 5.81
C GLU A 81 16.62 14.92 4.32
N ASN A 82 17.13 13.98 3.54
CA ASN A 82 17.40 14.16 2.12
C ASN A 82 16.31 13.64 1.19
N THR A 83 15.31 12.94 1.72
CA THR A 83 14.15 12.45 0.94
C THR A 83 12.85 13.05 1.47
N TYR A 84 12.30 12.54 2.55
CA TYR A 84 11.02 12.96 3.11
C TYR A 84 10.97 14.45 3.49
N ARG A 85 12.06 14.97 4.05
CA ARG A 85 12.21 16.39 4.44
C ARG A 85 12.92 17.25 3.39
N ALA A 86 13.20 16.68 2.23
CA ALA A 86 13.83 17.44 1.15
C ALA A 86 13.00 18.66 0.77
N SER A 87 13.65 19.78 0.48
CA SER A 87 12.96 21.03 0.15
C SER A 87 12.32 21.05 -1.23
N SER A 88 12.55 20.02 -2.05
CA SER A 88 11.88 19.80 -3.33
C SER A 88 11.97 18.35 -3.79
N PRO A 89 11.02 17.90 -4.63
CA PRO A 89 11.06 16.57 -5.26
C PRO A 89 12.37 16.30 -6.02
N GLU A 90 12.86 17.28 -6.75
CA GLU A 90 14.11 17.17 -7.53
C GLU A 90 15.31 16.90 -6.61
N LYS A 91 15.43 17.60 -5.48
CA LYS A 91 16.51 17.36 -4.52
C LYS A 91 16.47 15.96 -3.92
N ALA A 92 15.27 15.45 -3.63
CA ALA A 92 15.11 14.10 -3.11
C ALA A 92 15.57 13.04 -4.14
N VAL A 93 15.17 13.18 -5.38
CA VAL A 93 15.60 12.28 -6.46
C VAL A 93 17.12 12.39 -6.69
N ASN A 94 17.65 13.60 -6.75
CA ASN A 94 19.09 13.83 -6.96
C ASN A 94 19.94 13.25 -5.82
N PHE A 95 19.47 13.33 -4.57
CA PHE A 95 20.13 12.67 -3.46
C PHE A 95 20.23 11.15 -3.67
N VAL A 96 19.09 10.50 -4.00
CA VAL A 96 19.07 9.06 -4.22
C VAL A 96 19.99 8.66 -5.39
N ILE A 97 19.91 9.35 -6.52
CA ILE A 97 20.77 9.08 -7.68
C ILE A 97 22.26 9.26 -7.33
N GLY A 98 22.60 10.36 -6.67
CA GLY A 98 23.99 10.62 -6.24
C GLY A 98 24.51 9.56 -5.27
N HIS A 99 23.70 9.17 -4.30
CA HIS A 99 24.01 8.09 -3.35
C HIS A 99 24.24 6.75 -4.06
N LEU A 100 23.35 6.39 -5.00
CA LEU A 100 23.51 5.17 -5.79
C LEU A 100 24.78 5.20 -6.65
N GLN A 101 25.13 6.33 -7.27
CA GLN A 101 26.37 6.48 -8.05
C GLN A 101 27.62 6.33 -7.15
N GLU A 102 27.60 6.89 -5.94
CA GLU A 102 28.70 6.73 -4.98
C GLU A 102 28.89 5.27 -4.57
N LEU A 103 27.79 4.58 -4.21
CA LEU A 103 27.80 3.16 -3.87
C LEU A 103 28.33 2.31 -5.04
N LEU A 104 27.87 2.56 -6.25
CA LEU A 104 28.32 1.85 -7.46
C LEU A 104 29.83 2.03 -7.68
N ASN A 105 30.32 3.26 -7.65
CA ASN A 105 31.74 3.56 -7.85
C ASN A 105 32.62 2.84 -6.80
N LYS A 106 32.21 2.88 -5.52
CA LYS A 106 32.91 2.19 -4.44
C LYS A 106 32.89 0.67 -4.64
N SER A 107 31.75 0.11 -5.02
CA SER A 107 31.58 -1.33 -5.15
C SER A 107 32.27 -1.90 -6.41
N LEU A 108 32.26 -1.17 -7.50
CA LEU A 108 33.01 -1.56 -8.71
C LEU A 108 34.53 -1.56 -8.45
N THR A 109 35.02 -0.58 -7.65
CA THR A 109 36.43 -0.52 -7.27
C THR A 109 36.83 -1.69 -6.35
N ASN A 110 35.99 -2.04 -5.38
CA ASN A 110 36.28 -3.04 -4.37
C ASN A 110 35.72 -4.43 -4.70
N ASN A 111 34.96 -4.57 -5.78
CA ASN A 111 34.19 -5.78 -6.15
C ASN A 111 33.31 -6.29 -4.99
N ASP A 112 32.66 -5.38 -4.25
CA ASP A 112 31.85 -5.68 -3.07
C ASP A 112 30.51 -4.95 -3.10
N PHE A 113 29.41 -5.72 -3.18
CA PHE A 113 28.02 -5.28 -3.17
C PHE A 113 27.29 -5.79 -1.91
N SER A 114 28.01 -6.01 -0.84
CA SER A 114 27.43 -6.50 0.43
C SER A 114 26.87 -5.36 1.29
N HIS A 115 26.10 -5.72 2.31
CA HIS A 115 25.63 -4.77 3.32
C HIS A 115 26.80 -4.08 4.05
N SER A 116 27.93 -4.78 4.23
CA SER A 116 29.11 -4.18 4.87
C SER A 116 29.76 -3.07 4.04
N SER A 117 29.51 -3.01 2.75
CA SER A 117 29.96 -1.93 1.86
C SER A 117 28.95 -0.78 1.73
N GLY A 118 27.84 -0.83 2.47
CA GLY A 118 26.80 0.20 2.53
C GLY A 118 25.60 -0.06 1.59
N TRP A 119 25.51 -1.23 0.96
CA TRP A 119 24.34 -1.60 0.18
C TRP A 119 23.22 -2.11 1.08
N GLY A 120 22.18 -1.29 1.29
CA GLY A 120 20.90 -1.78 1.80
C GLY A 120 20.03 -2.34 0.69
N ASP A 121 18.96 -3.06 1.07
CA ASP A 121 18.02 -3.64 0.10
C ASP A 121 17.30 -2.55 -0.74
N VAL A 122 17.03 -1.36 -0.17
CA VAL A 122 16.40 -0.25 -0.88
C VAL A 122 17.32 0.33 -1.96
N PRO A 123 18.58 0.70 -1.69
CA PRO A 123 19.53 1.10 -2.74
C PRO A 123 19.72 0.04 -3.83
N LEU A 124 19.84 -1.25 -3.45
CA LEU A 124 19.92 -2.34 -4.43
C LEU A 124 18.68 -2.41 -5.32
N PHE A 125 17.51 -2.36 -4.71
CA PHE A 125 16.26 -2.35 -5.47
C PHE A 125 16.12 -1.09 -6.33
N ALA A 126 16.50 0.08 -5.80
CA ALA A 126 16.47 1.34 -6.53
C ALA A 126 17.38 1.31 -7.76
N ALA A 127 18.59 0.78 -7.64
CA ALA A 127 19.54 0.71 -8.74
C ALA A 127 19.15 -0.31 -9.82
N PHE A 128 18.66 -1.49 -9.44
CA PHE A 128 18.47 -2.61 -10.36
C PHE A 128 17.00 -2.89 -10.70
N GLY A 129 16.05 -2.33 -9.98
CA GLY A 129 14.61 -2.57 -10.17
C GLY A 129 14.01 -1.82 -11.37
N SER A 130 14.65 -0.80 -11.88
CA SER A 130 14.13 0.09 -12.91
C SER A 130 15.08 0.21 -14.10
N GLU A 131 14.53 0.12 -15.30
CA GLU A 131 15.27 0.46 -16.52
C GLU A 131 15.62 1.96 -16.54
N LEU A 132 14.68 2.81 -16.13
CA LEU A 132 14.91 4.25 -16.11
C LEU A 132 16.07 4.60 -15.16
N VAL A 133 16.02 4.12 -13.92
CA VAL A 133 17.07 4.42 -12.95
C VAL A 133 18.35 3.65 -13.27
N GLY A 134 18.27 2.34 -13.41
CA GLY A 134 19.46 1.49 -13.62
C GLY A 134 20.15 1.77 -14.94
N GLU A 135 19.46 1.59 -16.08
CA GLU A 135 20.09 1.68 -17.40
C GLU A 135 20.29 3.13 -17.86
N LYS A 136 19.29 4.02 -17.68
CA LYS A 136 19.35 5.37 -18.23
C LYS A 136 20.05 6.39 -17.32
N LEU A 137 19.82 6.33 -16.00
CA LEU A 137 20.40 7.32 -15.07
C LEU A 137 21.73 6.86 -14.46
N LEU A 138 21.91 5.56 -14.26
CA LEU A 138 23.13 5.00 -13.65
C LEU A 138 24.07 4.30 -14.65
N GLY A 139 23.65 4.08 -15.89
CA GLY A 139 24.44 3.40 -16.91
C GLY A 139 24.67 1.91 -16.65
N LEU A 140 23.82 1.26 -15.87
CA LEU A 140 23.94 -0.16 -15.55
C LEU A 140 23.48 -1.04 -16.72
N PRO A 141 24.18 -2.15 -17.02
CA PRO A 141 23.85 -3.00 -18.17
C PRO A 141 22.60 -3.88 -17.93
N VAL A 142 22.16 -4.02 -16.69
CA VAL A 142 21.08 -4.92 -16.30
C VAL A 142 20.13 -4.24 -15.32
N SER A 143 18.82 -4.35 -15.59
CA SER A 143 17.76 -3.97 -14.67
C SER A 143 16.67 -5.04 -14.64
N LEU A 144 15.85 -5.05 -13.59
CA LEU A 144 14.66 -5.91 -13.51
C LEU A 144 13.50 -5.40 -14.35
N LYS A 145 13.60 -4.16 -14.89
CA LYS A 145 12.58 -3.51 -15.76
C LYS A 145 11.17 -3.53 -15.16
N LEU A 146 11.06 -3.41 -13.82
CA LEU A 146 9.78 -3.43 -13.12
C LEU A 146 8.90 -2.22 -13.46
N ASP A 147 9.49 -1.13 -13.93
CA ASP A 147 8.82 0.06 -14.43
C ASP A 147 8.08 -0.15 -15.77
N ARG A 148 8.35 -1.24 -16.47
CA ARG A 148 7.61 -1.66 -17.67
C ARG A 148 6.39 -2.53 -17.34
N GLY A 149 6.23 -2.97 -16.10
CA GLY A 149 5.11 -3.78 -15.63
C GLY A 149 4.27 -3.04 -14.59
N GLY A 150 2.97 -3.34 -14.56
CA GLY A 150 2.07 -2.80 -13.57
C GLY A 150 1.72 -1.33 -13.74
N GLY A 151 2.02 -0.71 -14.88
CA GLY A 151 1.71 0.68 -15.17
C GLY A 151 0.32 0.86 -15.81
N TYR A 152 -0.22 2.07 -15.67
CA TYR A 152 -1.49 2.46 -16.28
C TYR A 152 -1.26 3.11 -17.65
N LYS A 153 -2.10 2.74 -18.63
CA LYS A 153 -2.00 3.26 -19.99
C LYS A 153 -2.79 4.53 -20.21
N ASP A 154 -3.91 4.66 -19.50
CA ASP A 154 -4.86 5.77 -19.65
C ASP A 154 -4.99 6.52 -18.32
N PRO A 155 -4.37 7.70 -18.18
CA PRO A 155 -4.41 8.48 -16.96
C PRO A 155 -5.81 9.03 -16.62
N ASP A 156 -6.75 9.04 -17.58
CA ASP A 156 -8.10 9.52 -17.33
C ASP A 156 -9.03 8.42 -16.76
N LYS A 157 -8.54 7.17 -16.67
CA LYS A 157 -9.29 6.03 -16.15
C LYS A 157 -8.79 5.54 -14.80
N ILE A 158 -7.96 6.30 -14.13
CA ILE A 158 -7.38 5.93 -12.83
C ILE A 158 -7.23 7.14 -11.93
N GLY A 159 -7.43 6.95 -10.65
CA GLY A 159 -7.11 7.92 -9.60
C GLY A 159 -6.29 7.29 -8.50
N PHE A 160 -5.78 8.13 -7.60
CA PHE A 160 -5.09 7.76 -6.38
C PHE A 160 -5.84 8.37 -5.21
N LEU A 161 -6.22 7.54 -4.22
CA LEU A 161 -7.07 7.96 -3.14
C LEU A 161 -6.41 7.71 -1.79
N SER A 162 -6.48 8.69 -0.89
CA SER A 162 -6.10 8.59 0.51
C SER A 162 -7.23 9.15 1.37
N TYR A 163 -7.64 8.40 2.41
CA TYR A 163 -8.55 8.91 3.43
C TYR A 163 -7.84 9.72 4.50
N GLY A 164 -6.51 9.62 4.54
CA GLY A 164 -5.67 10.26 5.54
C GLY A 164 -5.63 9.51 6.88
N VAL A 165 -4.50 9.64 7.55
CA VAL A 165 -4.23 8.93 8.81
C VAL A 165 -3.22 9.67 9.67
N PHE A 166 -3.17 9.32 10.95
CA PHE A 166 -2.29 9.88 11.98
C PHE A 166 -2.52 11.37 12.20
N PHE A 167 -3.47 11.67 13.09
CA PHE A 167 -3.75 13.05 13.50
C PHE A 167 -2.55 13.64 14.21
N LYS A 168 -2.25 14.90 13.90
CA LYS A 168 -1.22 15.65 14.59
C LYS A 168 -1.77 16.06 15.97
N PRO A 169 -1.08 15.70 17.07
CA PRO A 169 -1.57 15.99 18.43
C PRO A 169 -1.85 17.47 18.69
N GLU A 170 -1.07 18.35 18.06
CA GLU A 170 -1.20 19.78 18.18
C GLU A 170 -2.50 20.35 17.57
N ASN A 171 -3.19 19.61 16.76
CA ASN A 171 -4.41 20.03 16.07
C ASN A 171 -5.69 19.54 16.73
N GLY A 172 -5.59 18.96 17.95
CA GLY A 172 -6.77 18.57 18.78
C GLY A 172 -7.36 17.21 18.46
N ASP A 173 -8.46 16.96 18.98
CA ASP A 173 -8.98 15.74 19.48
C ASP A 173 -9.77 14.91 18.49
N GLY A 174 -9.14 13.89 17.95
CA GLY A 174 -9.89 12.77 17.39
C GLY A 174 -10.21 12.89 15.91
N TYR A 175 -10.82 11.82 15.43
CA TYR A 175 -11.22 11.66 14.05
C TYR A 175 -12.46 12.48 13.73
N ASP A 176 -12.28 13.53 12.96
CA ASP A 176 -13.34 14.21 12.25
C ASP A 176 -13.10 14.06 10.74
N PRO A 177 -13.99 13.36 10.01
CA PRO A 177 -13.86 13.26 8.55
C PRO A 177 -13.95 14.62 7.84
N ALA A 178 -14.49 15.65 8.51
CA ALA A 178 -14.51 17.02 8.03
C ALA A 178 -13.24 17.80 8.39
N SER A 179 -12.33 17.22 9.19
CA SER A 179 -11.07 17.87 9.56
C SER A 179 -10.26 18.25 8.33
N PRO A 180 -9.59 19.39 8.34
CA PRO A 180 -8.68 19.78 7.28
C PRO A 180 -7.63 18.69 7.02
N ALA A 181 -7.27 18.48 5.75
CA ALA A 181 -6.28 17.48 5.37
C ALA A 181 -4.92 17.70 6.04
N ASP A 182 -4.57 18.95 6.36
CA ASP A 182 -3.35 19.35 7.06
C ASP A 182 -3.31 18.97 8.55
N SER A 183 -4.46 18.58 9.13
CA SER A 183 -4.53 18.06 10.50
C SER A 183 -3.91 16.66 10.67
N ARG A 184 -3.55 16.00 9.57
CA ARG A 184 -3.00 14.65 9.54
C ARG A 184 -1.54 14.63 9.08
N VAL A 185 -0.78 13.64 9.54
CA VAL A 185 0.57 13.37 9.04
C VAL A 185 0.50 12.95 7.57
N ILE A 186 -0.36 11.97 7.29
CA ILE A 186 -0.70 11.58 5.91
C ILE A 186 -2.09 12.17 5.61
N PRO A 187 -2.20 13.14 4.71
CA PRO A 187 -3.47 13.85 4.46
C PRO A 187 -4.47 13.02 3.66
N SER A 188 -5.74 13.40 3.75
CA SER A 188 -6.77 12.94 2.82
C SER A 188 -6.70 13.72 1.51
N GLY A 189 -7.00 13.04 0.40
CA GLY A 189 -7.03 13.67 -0.91
C GLY A 189 -7.34 12.67 -2.02
N TYR A 190 -7.69 13.21 -3.17
CA TYR A 190 -7.80 12.48 -4.42
C TYR A 190 -6.84 13.11 -5.42
N MET A 191 -6.05 12.28 -6.08
CA MET A 191 -5.16 12.69 -7.15
C MET A 191 -5.56 11.95 -8.42
N ASN A 192 -5.85 12.66 -9.49
CA ASN A 192 -6.15 12.02 -10.77
C ASN A 192 -4.88 11.41 -11.40
N GLY A 193 -5.03 10.60 -12.42
CA GLY A 193 -3.89 9.94 -13.07
C GLY A 193 -2.92 10.89 -13.79
N ARG A 194 -3.25 12.18 -13.90
CA ARG A 194 -2.36 13.24 -14.38
C ARG A 194 -1.61 13.95 -13.25
N LEU A 195 -1.65 13.40 -12.03
CA LEU A 195 -0.99 13.93 -10.83
C LEU A 195 -1.50 15.32 -10.41
N GLN A 196 -2.80 15.58 -10.62
CA GLN A 196 -3.47 16.79 -10.13
C GLN A 196 -4.24 16.45 -8.85
N LEU A 197 -3.90 17.14 -7.76
CA LEU A 197 -4.49 16.92 -6.44
C LEU A 197 -5.81 17.67 -6.29
N GLU A 198 -6.82 16.99 -5.78
CA GLU A 198 -8.11 17.52 -5.41
C GLU A 198 -8.43 17.22 -3.94
N LYS A 199 -9.27 18.07 -3.33
CA LYS A 199 -9.77 17.82 -1.98
C LYS A 199 -10.62 16.54 -1.96
N PHE A 200 -10.41 15.71 -0.96
CA PHE A 200 -11.24 14.52 -0.74
C PHE A 200 -12.68 14.89 -0.38
N ASP A 201 -13.62 14.22 -1.00
CA ASP A 201 -15.06 14.33 -0.75
C ASP A 201 -15.67 12.92 -0.69
N HIS A 202 -16.03 12.47 0.52
CA HIS A 202 -16.55 11.12 0.74
C HIS A 202 -17.86 10.86 -0.02
N THR A 203 -18.62 11.90 -0.39
CA THR A 203 -19.88 11.74 -1.12
C THR A 203 -19.68 11.27 -2.56
N LYS A 204 -18.45 11.36 -3.08
CA LYS A 204 -18.07 10.84 -4.40
C LYS A 204 -17.76 9.37 -4.44
N ILE A 205 -17.81 8.68 -3.29
CA ILE A 205 -17.58 7.22 -3.21
C ILE A 205 -18.86 6.49 -3.58
N SER A 206 -18.75 5.57 -4.53
CA SER A 206 -19.82 4.64 -4.91
C SER A 206 -19.28 3.24 -5.11
N GLU A 207 -20.15 2.24 -5.01
CA GLU A 207 -19.85 0.83 -5.29
C GLU A 207 -20.75 0.32 -6.41
N ASN A 208 -20.17 -0.37 -7.37
CA ASN A 208 -20.87 -0.99 -8.49
C ASN A 208 -20.82 -2.51 -8.40
N ILE A 209 -21.89 -3.20 -8.83
CA ILE A 209 -22.02 -4.67 -8.77
C ILE A 209 -22.19 -5.34 -10.14
N THR A 210 -22.11 -4.59 -11.23
CA THR A 210 -22.38 -5.11 -12.60
C THR A 210 -21.63 -6.40 -12.90
N HIS A 211 -20.38 -6.51 -12.43
CA HIS A 211 -19.53 -7.69 -12.63
C HIS A 211 -19.29 -8.51 -11.36
N ALA A 212 -20.09 -8.28 -10.32
CA ALA A 212 -20.01 -9.01 -9.06
C ALA A 212 -21.23 -9.91 -8.84
N PHE A 213 -21.08 -10.97 -8.03
CA PHE A 213 -22.14 -11.93 -7.73
C PHE A 213 -23.05 -11.40 -6.62
N TYR A 214 -23.79 -10.32 -6.91
CA TYR A 214 -24.79 -9.74 -6.02
C TYR A 214 -26.12 -9.58 -6.73
N ILE A 215 -27.19 -9.59 -5.95
CA ILE A 215 -28.55 -9.33 -6.45
C ILE A 215 -28.60 -7.89 -6.96
N ASP A 216 -29.30 -7.69 -8.09
CA ASP A 216 -29.36 -6.44 -8.81
C ASP A 216 -29.62 -5.24 -7.90
N GLN A 217 -28.70 -4.32 -7.96
CA GLN A 217 -28.86 -2.98 -7.49
C GLN A 217 -28.94 -2.09 -8.73
N GLU A 218 -29.86 -1.16 -8.69
CA GLU A 218 -29.78 -0.02 -9.61
C GLU A 218 -28.43 0.62 -9.43
N GLU A 219 -27.76 0.99 -10.49
CA GLU A 219 -26.54 1.75 -10.65
C GLU A 219 -25.59 1.93 -9.43
N ASP A 220 -24.52 2.67 -9.58
CA ASP A 220 -23.51 2.97 -8.53
C ASP A 220 -24.15 3.51 -7.25
N ARG A 221 -24.12 2.75 -6.16
CA ARG A 221 -24.66 3.17 -4.86
C ARG A 221 -23.57 3.63 -3.92
N PRO A 222 -23.81 4.71 -3.17
CA PRO A 222 -22.89 5.08 -2.09
C PRO A 222 -22.93 4.02 -0.97
N PRO A 223 -21.82 3.76 -0.26
CA PRO A 223 -21.77 2.72 0.78
C PRO A 223 -22.79 2.90 1.91
N TRP A 224 -23.13 4.14 2.27
CA TRP A 224 -24.17 4.40 3.30
C TRP A 224 -25.60 4.05 2.85
N ASN A 225 -25.79 3.71 1.59
CA ASN A 225 -27.06 3.22 1.03
C ASN A 225 -26.82 1.93 0.23
N GLY A 226 -25.72 1.24 0.49
CA GLY A 226 -25.36 0.00 -0.19
C GLY A 226 -26.22 -1.16 0.28
N VAL A 227 -26.40 -2.14 -0.60
CA VAL A 227 -26.98 -3.45 -0.28
C VAL A 227 -25.89 -4.49 -0.48
N THR A 228 -25.75 -5.44 0.43
CA THR A 228 -24.84 -6.57 0.30
C THR A 228 -25.65 -7.85 0.40
N GLU A 229 -26.21 -8.25 -0.74
CA GLU A 229 -27.04 -9.45 -0.88
C GLU A 229 -26.41 -10.32 -1.96
N PRO A 230 -25.62 -11.34 -1.56
CA PRO A 230 -24.96 -12.20 -2.52
C PRO A 230 -25.94 -13.01 -3.36
N GLU A 231 -25.74 -13.07 -4.64
CA GLU A 231 -26.39 -13.99 -5.55
C GLU A 231 -25.34 -14.91 -6.14
N ALA A 232 -25.32 -16.17 -5.73
CA ALA A 232 -24.41 -17.16 -6.24
C ALA A 232 -25.19 -18.34 -6.80
N ASN A 233 -25.13 -18.51 -8.11
CA ASN A 233 -25.36 -19.81 -8.72
C ASN A 233 -23.99 -20.37 -9.13
N PRO A 234 -23.43 -21.35 -8.40
CA PRO A 234 -22.12 -21.93 -8.71
C PRO A 234 -22.04 -22.51 -10.14
N ASP A 235 -23.16 -22.94 -10.70
CA ASP A 235 -23.26 -23.53 -12.03
C ASP A 235 -23.16 -22.48 -13.15
N GLU A 236 -23.31 -21.20 -12.83
CA GLU A 236 -23.21 -20.07 -13.76
C GLU A 236 -21.86 -19.36 -13.73
N ILE A 237 -20.95 -19.75 -12.84
CA ILE A 237 -19.62 -19.14 -12.74
C ILE A 237 -18.76 -19.61 -13.91
N ASP A 238 -18.74 -18.82 -14.96
CA ASP A 238 -17.86 -19.05 -16.10
C ASP A 238 -16.70 -18.04 -16.12
N TYR A 239 -15.60 -18.42 -15.51
CA TYR A 239 -14.37 -17.60 -15.49
C TYR A 239 -13.74 -17.44 -16.89
N THR A 240 -14.22 -18.14 -17.91
CA THR A 240 -13.66 -18.07 -19.26
C THR A 240 -14.29 -16.99 -20.12
N ARG A 241 -15.47 -16.49 -19.78
CA ARG A 241 -16.23 -15.51 -20.57
C ARG A 241 -15.69 -14.07 -20.48
N GLY A 242 -14.74 -13.81 -19.59
CA GLY A 242 -14.11 -12.50 -19.50
C GLY A 242 -15.07 -11.39 -19.05
N SER A 243 -14.95 -10.23 -19.68
CA SER A 243 -15.53 -8.98 -19.22
C SER A 243 -17.05 -8.80 -19.34
N GLU A 244 -17.73 -9.71 -19.96
CA GLU A 244 -19.18 -9.58 -20.24
C GLU A 244 -20.05 -10.26 -19.18
N SER A 245 -19.42 -10.99 -18.25
CA SER A 245 -20.14 -11.73 -17.20
C SER A 245 -19.70 -11.28 -15.80
N ARG A 246 -20.49 -11.66 -14.79
CA ARG A 246 -20.12 -11.58 -13.38
C ARG A 246 -18.95 -12.55 -13.15
N TYR A 247 -17.87 -12.07 -12.53
CA TYR A 247 -16.66 -12.87 -12.33
C TYR A 247 -15.96 -12.64 -10.99
N SER A 248 -16.57 -11.83 -10.11
CA SER A 248 -15.99 -11.47 -8.82
C SER A 248 -17.01 -11.51 -7.69
N TRP A 249 -16.52 -11.81 -6.49
CA TRP A 249 -17.26 -11.65 -5.23
C TRP A 249 -17.07 -10.28 -4.60
N VAL A 250 -16.34 -9.40 -5.26
CA VAL A 250 -16.00 -8.07 -4.77
C VAL A 250 -16.74 -7.02 -5.57
N LYS A 251 -17.34 -6.06 -4.89
CA LYS A 251 -17.94 -4.88 -5.52
C LYS A 251 -16.84 -3.99 -6.10
N ALA A 252 -17.14 -3.20 -7.11
CA ALA A 252 -16.23 -2.25 -7.71
C ALA A 252 -16.42 -0.85 -7.11
N PRO A 253 -15.60 -0.42 -6.14
CA PRO A 253 -15.66 0.94 -5.62
C PRO A 253 -15.05 1.92 -6.64
N ASN A 254 -15.65 3.11 -6.71
CA ASN A 254 -15.24 4.20 -7.56
C ASN A 254 -15.26 5.52 -6.78
N TYR A 255 -14.42 6.45 -7.19
CA TYR A 255 -14.48 7.84 -6.75
C TYR A 255 -14.85 8.70 -7.95
N ALA A 256 -16.02 9.33 -7.90
CA ALA A 256 -16.61 10.07 -9.04
C ALA A 256 -16.64 9.23 -10.33
N GLY A 257 -16.97 7.94 -10.25
CA GLY A 257 -17.04 7.01 -11.37
C GLY A 257 -15.68 6.45 -11.86
N ILE A 258 -14.57 6.84 -11.25
CA ILE A 258 -13.21 6.41 -11.62
C ILE A 258 -12.67 5.40 -10.58
N PRO A 259 -12.17 4.22 -11.01
CA PRO A 259 -11.44 3.31 -10.14
C PRO A 259 -10.18 3.97 -9.57
N CYS A 260 -9.88 3.70 -8.30
CA CYS A 260 -8.75 4.33 -7.62
C CYS A 260 -7.76 3.30 -7.09
N GLU A 261 -6.47 3.56 -7.32
CA GLU A 261 -5.41 2.91 -6.57
C GLU A 261 -5.35 3.51 -5.16
N VAL A 262 -5.24 2.64 -4.16
CA VAL A 262 -5.03 3.00 -2.76
C VAL A 262 -3.80 2.30 -2.20
N GLY A 263 -3.24 2.82 -1.13
CA GLY A 263 -2.05 2.26 -0.48
C GLY A 263 -0.88 3.23 -0.42
N PRO A 264 0.32 2.73 -0.11
CA PRO A 264 1.49 3.58 0.13
C PRO A 264 1.79 4.57 -1.00
N LEU A 265 1.72 4.14 -2.26
CA LEU A 265 1.95 5.03 -3.40
C LEU A 265 0.92 6.16 -3.46
N ALA A 266 -0.37 5.82 -3.34
CA ALA A 266 -1.44 6.80 -3.35
C ALA A 266 -1.32 7.79 -2.19
N ARG A 267 -1.06 7.31 -0.97
CA ARG A 267 -0.86 8.15 0.22
C ARG A 267 0.29 9.15 0.05
N LEU A 268 1.45 8.67 -0.39
CA LEU A 268 2.63 9.52 -0.53
C LEU A 268 2.52 10.49 -1.71
N LEU A 269 1.83 10.12 -2.79
CA LEU A 269 1.50 11.06 -3.88
C LEU A 269 0.54 12.15 -3.40
N VAL A 270 -0.55 11.78 -2.72
CA VAL A 270 -1.51 12.74 -2.16
C VAL A 270 -0.85 13.66 -1.12
N MET A 271 0.06 13.12 -0.31
CA MET A 271 0.86 13.87 0.65
C MET A 271 1.84 14.85 -0.02
N GLY A 272 2.21 14.60 -1.29
CA GLY A 272 3.27 15.34 -1.96
C GLY A 272 4.66 14.97 -1.42
N GLU A 273 4.86 13.74 -0.91
CA GLU A 273 6.15 13.29 -0.40
C GLU A 273 7.23 13.46 -1.47
N PRO A 274 8.34 14.15 -1.14
CA PRO A 274 9.25 14.65 -2.18
C PRO A 274 9.87 13.57 -3.07
N LEU A 275 10.35 12.45 -2.48
CA LEU A 275 10.99 11.40 -3.27
C LEU A 275 10.00 10.71 -4.21
N VAL A 276 8.85 10.29 -3.68
CA VAL A 276 7.85 9.55 -4.48
C VAL A 276 7.24 10.45 -5.55
N THR A 277 6.94 11.71 -5.21
CA THR A 277 6.44 12.70 -6.18
C THR A 277 7.48 13.01 -7.26
N GLY A 278 8.74 13.14 -6.89
CA GLY A 278 9.83 13.39 -7.83
C GLY A 278 10.04 12.22 -8.79
N LEU A 279 10.04 11.01 -8.27
CA LEU A 279 10.13 9.79 -9.10
C LEU A 279 8.92 9.68 -10.04
N ALA A 280 7.70 9.86 -9.54
CA ALA A 280 6.50 9.80 -10.37
C ALA A 280 6.57 10.79 -11.55
N LYS A 281 7.00 12.03 -11.31
CA LYS A 281 7.23 13.04 -12.36
C LYS A 281 8.32 12.60 -13.34
N THR A 282 9.45 12.14 -12.82
CA THR A 282 10.57 11.66 -13.66
C THR A 282 10.13 10.49 -14.56
N PHE A 283 9.30 9.58 -14.03
CA PHE A 283 8.75 8.48 -14.83
C PHE A 283 7.83 9.00 -15.95
N VAL A 284 6.92 9.93 -15.64
CA VAL A 284 6.02 10.52 -16.64
C VAL A 284 6.78 11.26 -17.74
N GLU A 285 7.78 12.06 -17.39
CA GLU A 285 8.63 12.79 -18.33
C GLU A 285 9.42 11.87 -19.28
N ASN A 286 9.69 10.64 -18.86
CA ASN A 286 10.34 9.61 -19.65
C ASN A 286 9.38 8.63 -20.34
N GLY A 287 8.06 8.90 -20.33
CA GLY A 287 7.05 8.11 -21.03
C GLY A 287 6.62 6.84 -20.27
N TYR A 288 6.91 6.74 -18.97
CA TYR A 288 6.42 5.67 -18.10
C TYR A 288 5.20 6.11 -17.30
N SER A 289 4.43 5.15 -16.79
CA SER A 289 3.36 5.43 -15.83
C SER A 289 3.94 5.91 -14.49
N PRO A 290 3.33 6.88 -13.81
CA PRO A 290 3.74 7.28 -12.47
C PRO A 290 3.59 6.14 -11.45
N ALA A 291 2.60 5.27 -11.66
CA ALA A 291 2.37 4.07 -10.88
C ALA A 291 2.76 2.84 -11.67
N ASN A 292 3.70 2.09 -11.18
CA ASN A 292 4.18 0.83 -11.74
C ASN A 292 4.74 -0.06 -10.61
N ASN A 293 5.18 -1.27 -10.93
CA ASN A 293 5.68 -2.20 -9.91
C ASN A 293 6.83 -1.61 -9.07
N TYR A 294 7.71 -0.86 -9.71
CA TYR A 294 8.85 -0.23 -9.07
C TYR A 294 8.44 0.88 -8.10
N THR A 295 7.61 1.82 -8.55
CA THR A 295 7.19 2.96 -7.71
C THR A 295 6.32 2.53 -6.54
N ARG A 296 5.45 1.51 -6.69
CA ARG A 296 4.66 0.96 -5.57
C ARG A 296 5.55 0.35 -4.48
N MET A 297 6.57 -0.40 -4.87
CA MET A 297 7.48 -1.02 -3.90
C MET A 297 8.34 0.02 -3.20
N LEU A 298 8.90 1.00 -3.92
CA LEU A 298 9.66 2.08 -3.29
C LEU A 298 8.80 2.94 -2.36
N ALA A 299 7.58 3.27 -2.77
CA ALA A 299 6.67 4.03 -1.92
C ALA A 299 6.38 3.30 -0.60
N ARG A 300 6.20 1.99 -0.62
CA ARG A 300 5.98 1.18 0.60
C ARG A 300 7.21 1.19 1.51
N MET A 301 8.41 1.14 0.96
CA MET A 301 9.65 1.24 1.72
C MET A 301 9.83 2.66 2.28
N GLN A 302 9.55 3.69 1.48
CA GLN A 302 9.66 5.10 1.89
C GLN A 302 8.65 5.45 3.00
N GLU A 303 7.46 4.88 2.99
CA GLU A 303 6.43 5.15 4.00
C GLU A 303 6.87 4.78 5.42
N ILE A 304 7.70 3.76 5.59
CA ILE A 304 8.28 3.40 6.90
C ILE A 304 9.05 4.58 7.47
N LEU A 305 9.76 5.31 6.63
CA LEU A 305 10.59 6.46 7.01
C LEU A 305 9.77 7.73 7.27
N VAL A 306 8.53 7.78 6.80
CA VAL A 306 7.56 8.82 7.14
C VAL A 306 6.91 8.51 8.50
N VAL A 307 6.50 7.26 8.72
CA VAL A 307 5.70 6.87 9.90
C VAL A 307 6.56 6.67 11.15
N MET A 308 7.74 6.07 11.03
CA MET A 308 8.58 5.72 12.17
C MET A 308 9.00 6.93 13.03
N PRO A 309 9.43 8.08 12.48
CA PRO A 309 9.77 9.26 13.28
C PRO A 309 8.57 9.81 14.07
N GLU A 310 7.40 9.83 13.44
CA GLU A 310 6.17 10.32 14.09
C GLU A 310 5.74 9.38 15.23
N LEU A 311 5.81 8.08 15.02
CA LEU A 311 5.53 7.10 16.07
C LEU A 311 6.46 7.28 17.27
N LEU A 312 7.78 7.43 17.05
CA LEU A 312 8.75 7.69 18.12
C LEU A 312 8.48 9.02 18.83
N LYS A 313 8.06 10.05 18.11
CA LYS A 313 7.67 11.34 18.68
C LYS A 313 6.49 11.17 19.63
N TRP A 314 5.43 10.51 19.22
CA TRP A 314 4.24 10.28 20.05
C TRP A 314 4.55 9.45 21.28
N LEU A 315 5.26 8.35 21.16
CA LEU A 315 5.64 7.51 22.29
C LEU A 315 6.47 8.27 23.32
N ARG A 316 7.36 9.17 22.89
CA ARG A 316 8.13 10.03 23.80
C ARG A 316 7.23 11.07 24.50
N GLN A 317 6.23 11.62 23.81
CA GLN A 317 5.25 12.52 24.42
C GLN A 317 4.42 11.77 25.48
N ASP A 318 4.03 10.52 25.22
CA ASP A 318 3.31 9.68 26.16
C ASP A 318 4.11 9.36 27.42
N VAL A 319 5.41 9.10 27.28
CA VAL A 319 6.33 8.95 28.42
C VAL A 319 6.37 10.23 29.26
N GLN A 320 6.46 11.40 28.62
CA GLN A 320 6.49 12.69 29.31
C GLN A 320 5.15 12.98 30.00
N ALA A 321 4.05 12.54 29.45
CA ALA A 321 2.70 12.64 30.06
C ALA A 321 2.47 11.64 31.22
N GLY A 322 3.44 10.76 31.52
CA GLY A 322 3.36 9.79 32.59
C GLY A 322 2.54 8.54 32.25
N GLY A 323 2.38 8.22 30.95
CA GLY A 323 1.68 7.01 30.49
C GLY A 323 0.16 7.03 30.64
N LYS A 324 -0.45 8.17 30.89
CA LYS A 324 -1.92 8.32 31.03
C LYS A 324 -2.58 8.56 29.69
N VAL A 325 -2.53 7.58 28.82
CA VAL A 325 -2.92 7.74 27.40
C VAL A 325 -4.20 7.03 27.05
N ALA A 326 -4.69 6.12 27.86
CA ALA A 326 -5.88 5.36 27.53
C ALA A 326 -7.14 6.08 28.00
N VAL A 327 -8.02 6.29 27.08
CA VAL A 327 -9.36 6.81 27.37
C VAL A 327 -10.36 5.91 26.71
N HIS A 328 -11.27 5.37 27.52
CA HIS A 328 -12.45 4.68 27.04
C HIS A 328 -13.69 5.40 27.57
N THR A 329 -14.59 5.76 26.67
CA THR A 329 -15.90 6.28 27.01
C THR A 329 -16.94 5.24 26.64
N GLU A 330 -17.76 4.83 27.59
CA GLU A 330 -18.89 3.98 27.28
C GLU A 330 -19.83 4.71 26.32
N LEU A 331 -19.98 4.15 25.15
CA LEU A 331 -20.88 4.67 24.12
C LEU A 331 -22.06 3.70 23.95
N SER A 332 -23.25 4.23 23.98
CA SER A 332 -24.43 3.51 23.52
C SER A 332 -24.73 3.91 22.07
N MET A 333 -25.06 2.93 21.24
CA MET A 333 -25.49 3.23 19.88
C MET A 333 -26.78 4.00 19.89
N ALA A 334 -26.79 5.21 19.36
CA ALA A 334 -28.00 6.04 19.31
C ALA A 334 -29.02 5.42 18.35
N LYS A 335 -30.31 5.53 18.71
CA LYS A 335 -31.42 5.08 17.87
C LYS A 335 -31.48 5.89 16.58
N ASN A 336 -31.80 5.23 15.47
CA ASN A 336 -31.95 5.87 14.15
C ASN A 336 -30.75 6.75 13.77
N SER A 337 -29.56 6.28 14.09
CA SER A 337 -28.30 7.01 13.83
C SER A 337 -27.52 6.37 12.66
N THR A 338 -26.69 7.18 12.05
CA THR A 338 -25.72 6.74 11.06
C THR A 338 -24.32 7.16 11.48
N GLY A 339 -23.35 6.36 11.11
CA GLY A 339 -21.95 6.65 11.38
C GLY A 339 -21.05 6.23 10.21
N MET A 340 -19.92 6.90 10.09
CA MET A 340 -18.90 6.59 9.10
C MET A 340 -17.52 6.66 9.77
N GLY A 341 -16.68 5.68 9.49
CA GLY A 341 -15.27 5.67 9.85
C GLY A 341 -14.41 5.51 8.60
N LEU A 342 -13.56 6.48 8.31
CA LEU A 342 -12.62 6.45 7.20
C LEU A 342 -11.20 6.51 7.74
N TRP A 343 -10.38 5.53 7.36
CA TRP A 343 -9.03 5.35 7.87
C TRP A 343 -8.12 4.81 6.79
N GLU A 344 -6.81 4.83 7.04
CA GLU A 344 -5.83 4.15 6.21
C GLU A 344 -5.33 2.89 6.92
N ALA A 345 -5.63 1.74 6.35
CA ALA A 345 -4.97 0.49 6.71
C ALA A 345 -3.61 0.38 5.98
N PRO A 346 -2.72 -0.56 6.33
CA PRO A 346 -1.42 -0.71 5.65
C PRO A 346 -1.54 -0.75 4.12
N ARG A 347 -2.57 -1.41 3.61
CA ARG A 347 -2.79 -1.59 2.17
C ARG A 347 -3.58 -0.46 1.50
N GLY A 348 -4.08 0.52 2.28
CA GLY A 348 -4.77 1.69 1.73
C GLY A 348 -6.07 2.06 2.43
N ALA A 349 -6.93 2.75 1.71
CA ALA A 349 -8.18 3.33 2.18
C ALA A 349 -9.16 2.29 2.69
N LEU A 350 -9.55 2.41 3.96
CA LEU A 350 -10.50 1.56 4.67
C LEU A 350 -11.69 2.41 5.13
N GLY A 351 -12.88 2.08 4.65
CA GLY A 351 -14.11 2.77 5.04
C GLY A 351 -15.13 1.82 5.64
N HIS A 352 -15.78 2.26 6.72
CA HIS A 352 -16.88 1.59 7.36
C HIS A 352 -18.08 2.55 7.44
N TRP A 353 -19.26 2.06 7.10
CA TRP A 353 -20.53 2.79 7.21
C TRP A 353 -21.51 1.93 7.98
N VAL A 354 -22.16 2.52 8.96
CA VAL A 354 -23.09 1.84 9.83
C VAL A 354 -24.37 2.66 10.00
N ALA A 355 -25.52 1.99 10.06
CA ALA A 355 -26.77 2.59 10.47
C ALA A 355 -27.41 1.75 11.58
N ALA A 356 -28.04 2.42 12.52
CA ALA A 356 -28.80 1.81 13.60
C ALA A 356 -30.30 2.13 13.48
N GLY A 357 -31.14 1.16 13.75
CA GLY A 357 -32.58 1.31 13.78
C GLY A 357 -33.13 1.85 15.12
N ALA A 358 -34.43 1.88 15.24
CA ALA A 358 -35.15 2.38 16.42
C ALA A 358 -34.84 1.60 17.71
N ASN A 359 -34.37 0.37 17.62
CA ASN A 359 -33.96 -0.50 18.72
C ASN A 359 -32.46 -0.47 19.02
N SER A 360 -31.72 0.47 18.41
CA SER A 360 -30.25 0.56 18.47
C SER A 360 -29.52 -0.65 17.87
N MET A 361 -30.20 -1.52 17.14
CA MET A 361 -29.57 -2.62 16.42
C MET A 361 -29.08 -2.12 15.05
N THR A 362 -27.96 -2.68 14.60
CA THR A 362 -27.42 -2.39 13.28
C THR A 362 -28.41 -2.83 12.19
N THR A 363 -28.76 -1.92 11.31
CA THR A 363 -29.63 -2.15 10.16
C THR A 363 -28.87 -2.10 8.83
N LEU A 364 -27.71 -1.45 8.83
CA LEU A 364 -26.78 -1.42 7.70
C LEU A 364 -25.35 -1.45 8.23
N TYR A 365 -24.51 -2.27 7.63
CA TYR A 365 -23.07 -2.25 7.83
C TYR A 365 -22.38 -2.53 6.49
N GLN A 366 -21.71 -1.53 5.98
CA GLN A 366 -20.94 -1.63 4.73
C GLN A 366 -19.46 -1.34 4.99
N THR A 367 -18.61 -2.13 4.36
CA THR A 367 -17.17 -2.00 4.50
C THR A 367 -16.52 -2.01 3.12
N VAL A 368 -15.71 -0.99 2.84
CA VAL A 368 -14.87 -0.94 1.64
C VAL A 368 -13.42 -0.99 2.08
N VAL A 369 -12.78 -2.15 1.87
CA VAL A 369 -11.40 -2.38 2.29
C VAL A 369 -10.41 -2.05 1.18
N PRO A 370 -9.11 -1.84 1.47
CA PRO A 370 -8.11 -1.44 0.47
C PRO A 370 -8.01 -2.38 -0.72
N SER A 371 -8.01 -3.69 -0.49
CA SER A 371 -7.94 -4.67 -1.58
C SER A 371 -9.20 -4.70 -2.43
N THR A 372 -10.35 -4.23 -1.89
CA THR A 372 -11.56 -4.01 -2.69
C THR A 372 -11.33 -2.90 -3.72
N TRP A 373 -10.67 -1.79 -3.34
CA TRP A 373 -10.30 -0.75 -4.29
C TRP A 373 -9.37 -1.26 -5.37
N ASN A 374 -8.28 -1.92 -4.98
CA ASN A 374 -7.20 -2.29 -5.88
C ASN A 374 -7.53 -3.49 -6.79
N LEU A 375 -8.30 -4.46 -6.27
CA LEU A 375 -8.52 -5.79 -6.87
C LEU A 375 -10.00 -6.03 -7.25
N ALA A 376 -10.78 -4.98 -7.38
CA ALA A 376 -12.17 -5.04 -7.82
C ALA A 376 -12.29 -5.61 -9.25
N PRO A 377 -13.49 -6.04 -9.66
CA PRO A 377 -13.82 -6.18 -11.07
C PRO A 377 -13.92 -4.79 -11.72
N ARG A 378 -14.05 -4.77 -13.05
CA ARG A 378 -14.35 -3.52 -13.77
C ARG A 378 -15.69 -2.93 -13.33
N ASN A 379 -15.84 -1.64 -13.45
CA ASN A 379 -17.07 -0.94 -13.12
C ASN A 379 -18.13 -1.02 -14.25
N ALA A 380 -19.31 -0.42 -14.04
CA ALA A 380 -20.40 -0.40 -15.02
C ALA A 380 -20.02 0.28 -16.35
N GLN A 381 -19.09 1.21 -16.33
CA GLN A 381 -18.58 1.87 -17.54
C GLN A 381 -17.52 1.02 -18.27
N GLY A 382 -17.27 -0.20 -17.80
CA GLY A 382 -16.28 -1.12 -18.36
C GLY A 382 -14.83 -0.72 -18.06
N ILE A 383 -14.62 0.24 -17.14
CA ILE A 383 -13.26 0.65 -16.73
C ILE A 383 -12.71 -0.42 -15.79
N PRO A 384 -11.59 -1.07 -16.14
CA PRO A 384 -10.96 -2.08 -15.30
C PRO A 384 -10.47 -1.49 -13.96
N SER A 385 -10.42 -2.33 -12.92
CA SER A 385 -9.83 -1.95 -11.63
C SER A 385 -8.32 -1.65 -11.75
N PRO A 386 -7.71 -1.04 -10.72
CA PRO A 386 -6.27 -0.74 -10.76
C PRO A 386 -5.41 -1.95 -11.11
N VAL A 387 -5.63 -3.12 -10.50
CA VAL A 387 -4.83 -4.32 -10.81
C VAL A 387 -5.10 -4.84 -12.22
N GLU A 388 -6.34 -4.80 -12.68
CA GLU A 388 -6.67 -5.24 -14.04
C GLU A 388 -6.02 -4.33 -15.08
N GLN A 389 -6.08 -3.00 -14.90
CA GLN A 389 -5.38 -2.03 -15.75
C GLN A 389 -3.87 -2.27 -15.77
N ALA A 390 -3.30 -2.53 -14.60
CA ALA A 390 -1.87 -2.79 -14.43
C ALA A 390 -1.42 -4.10 -15.09
N LEU A 391 -2.29 -5.11 -15.14
CA LEU A 391 -2.01 -6.39 -15.77
C LEU A 391 -2.13 -6.36 -17.30
N ILE A 392 -2.97 -5.47 -17.84
CA ILE A 392 -3.19 -5.37 -19.30
C ILE A 392 -1.91 -4.95 -20.00
N GLY A 393 -1.32 -5.88 -20.76
CA GLY A 393 -0.08 -5.67 -21.51
C GLY A 393 1.19 -5.85 -20.67
N THR A 394 1.07 -6.31 -19.43
CA THR A 394 2.24 -6.78 -18.66
C THR A 394 2.79 -8.05 -19.31
N LYS A 395 4.10 -8.09 -19.52
CA LYS A 395 4.76 -9.31 -20.00
C LYS A 395 4.63 -10.42 -18.97
N ILE A 396 4.33 -11.62 -19.44
CA ILE A 396 4.16 -12.79 -18.57
C ILE A 396 5.42 -13.08 -17.78
N SER A 397 6.59 -12.92 -18.41
CA SER A 397 7.89 -13.13 -17.78
C SER A 397 8.80 -11.92 -17.98
N ALA A 398 9.47 -11.49 -16.90
CA ALA A 398 10.49 -10.45 -16.97
C ALA A 398 11.74 -10.88 -17.79
N ALA A 399 11.96 -12.19 -17.91
CA ALA A 399 13.13 -12.80 -18.57
C ALA A 399 12.85 -13.29 -20.01
N GLU A 400 11.78 -12.82 -20.64
CA GLU A 400 11.35 -13.32 -21.98
C GLU A 400 12.42 -13.35 -23.06
N ASN A 401 13.52 -12.65 -22.90
CA ASN A 401 14.53 -12.48 -23.97
C ASN A 401 15.92 -13.08 -23.64
N ALA A 402 16.19 -13.54 -22.42
CA ALA A 402 17.54 -13.90 -22.00
C ALA A 402 17.75 -15.39 -21.65
N LEU A 403 16.72 -16.09 -21.17
CA LEU A 403 16.89 -17.44 -20.60
C LEU A 403 15.88 -18.50 -21.12
N GLY A 404 15.13 -18.18 -22.20
CA GLY A 404 14.02 -19.05 -22.61
C GLY A 404 12.87 -18.96 -21.60
N VAL A 405 11.69 -18.53 -22.07
CA VAL A 405 10.55 -18.26 -21.20
C VAL A 405 10.05 -19.52 -20.53
N ASP A 406 10.25 -19.64 -19.24
CA ASP A 406 9.47 -20.61 -18.43
C ASP A 406 8.09 -20.02 -18.14
N TYR A 407 7.14 -20.32 -19.00
CA TYR A 407 5.73 -19.96 -18.82
C TYR A 407 5.09 -20.65 -17.62
N SER A 408 5.81 -21.55 -16.96
CA SER A 408 5.35 -22.16 -15.72
C SER A 408 5.43 -21.21 -14.53
N ASN A 409 6.16 -20.09 -14.66
CA ASN A 409 6.34 -19.08 -13.62
C ASN A 409 6.08 -17.68 -14.18
N PRO A 410 4.85 -17.18 -14.20
CA PRO A 410 4.49 -15.89 -14.74
C PRO A 410 4.94 -14.74 -13.81
N LEU A 411 6.24 -14.54 -13.68
CA LEU A 411 6.86 -13.58 -12.77
C LEU A 411 6.34 -12.15 -12.97
N GLY A 412 6.11 -11.72 -14.22
CA GLY A 412 5.59 -10.38 -14.48
C GLY A 412 4.20 -10.16 -13.90
N ILE A 413 3.30 -11.14 -14.05
CA ILE A 413 1.96 -11.11 -13.44
C ILE A 413 2.08 -11.13 -11.92
N MET A 414 2.92 -12.02 -11.37
CA MET A 414 3.11 -12.13 -9.92
C MET A 414 3.72 -10.87 -9.32
N HIS A 415 4.72 -10.26 -9.97
CA HIS A 415 5.30 -8.98 -9.52
C HIS A 415 4.24 -7.88 -9.52
N THR A 416 3.43 -7.79 -10.57
CA THR A 416 2.35 -6.80 -10.64
C THR A 416 1.34 -7.00 -9.52
N ALA A 417 0.83 -8.20 -9.33
CA ALA A 417 -0.12 -8.49 -8.25
C ALA A 417 0.50 -8.19 -6.86
N ARG A 418 1.73 -8.66 -6.61
CA ARG A 418 2.44 -8.44 -5.33
C ARG A 418 2.76 -6.97 -5.07
N SER A 419 2.93 -6.15 -6.11
CA SER A 419 3.19 -4.72 -5.94
C SER A 419 2.05 -3.99 -5.23
N TYR A 420 0.81 -4.50 -5.32
CA TYR A 420 -0.36 -4.00 -4.59
C TYR A 420 -0.48 -4.52 -3.15
N ASP A 421 0.39 -5.45 -2.75
CA ASP A 421 0.32 -6.11 -1.44
C ASP A 421 -1.09 -6.71 -1.17
N PRO A 422 -1.57 -7.70 -1.95
CA PRO A 422 -2.89 -8.26 -1.77
C PRO A 422 -3.11 -8.79 -0.36
N CYS A 423 -4.36 -8.75 0.11
CA CYS A 423 -4.73 -9.28 1.40
C CYS A 423 -4.43 -10.79 1.49
N LEU A 424 -4.28 -11.30 2.72
CA LEU A 424 -3.93 -12.70 3.00
C LEU A 424 -4.76 -13.72 2.20
N ALA A 425 -4.10 -14.82 1.82
CA ALA A 425 -4.68 -15.94 1.09
C ALA A 425 -5.20 -15.61 -0.32
N CYS A 426 -4.71 -14.53 -0.93
CA CYS A 426 -4.98 -14.26 -2.34
C CYS A 426 -4.27 -15.27 -3.24
N ALA A 427 -4.97 -15.72 -4.29
CA ALA A 427 -4.41 -16.59 -5.32
C ALA A 427 -4.66 -15.98 -6.70
N ILE A 428 -3.76 -16.26 -7.63
CA ILE A 428 -3.91 -15.92 -9.05
C ILE A 428 -4.17 -17.21 -9.80
N HIS A 429 -5.29 -17.25 -10.51
CA HIS A 429 -5.60 -18.32 -11.45
C HIS A 429 -5.31 -17.83 -12.89
N THR A 430 -4.31 -18.43 -13.52
CA THR A 430 -3.98 -18.15 -14.93
C THR A 430 -4.59 -19.20 -15.84
N ILE A 431 -5.39 -18.74 -16.79
CA ILE A 431 -6.04 -19.60 -17.80
C ILE A 431 -5.42 -19.29 -19.16
N ASP A 432 -4.85 -20.28 -19.81
CA ASP A 432 -4.41 -20.15 -21.21
C ASP A 432 -5.56 -20.44 -22.16
N LYS A 433 -6.21 -19.39 -22.68
CA LYS A 433 -7.30 -19.51 -23.67
C LYS A 433 -6.89 -20.20 -24.99
N THR A 434 -5.61 -20.36 -25.26
CA THR A 434 -5.12 -21.09 -26.44
C THR A 434 -5.12 -22.60 -26.26
N GLY A 435 -5.32 -23.08 -25.03
CA GLY A 435 -5.30 -24.50 -24.67
C GLY A 435 -3.93 -25.18 -24.80
N LYS A 436 -2.88 -24.41 -25.07
CA LYS A 436 -1.52 -24.94 -25.25
C LYS A 436 -0.80 -25.17 -23.93
N ARG A 437 -1.35 -24.69 -22.84
CA ARG A 437 -0.73 -24.72 -21.50
C ARG A 437 -1.76 -25.10 -20.45
N PRO A 438 -1.38 -25.84 -19.41
CA PRO A 438 -2.29 -26.13 -18.31
C PRO A 438 -2.62 -24.88 -17.52
N ASP A 439 -3.85 -24.77 -17.06
CA ASP A 439 -4.27 -23.78 -16.09
C ASP A 439 -3.46 -23.92 -14.80
N ARG A 440 -3.14 -22.79 -14.17
CA ARG A 440 -2.37 -22.76 -12.92
C ARG A 440 -2.99 -21.85 -11.90
N ILE A 441 -3.01 -22.33 -10.69
CA ILE A 441 -3.32 -21.51 -9.49
C ILE A 441 -2.01 -21.19 -8.80
N LEU A 442 -1.71 -19.90 -8.68
CA LEU A 442 -0.51 -19.39 -8.02
C LEU A 442 -0.92 -18.70 -6.73
N LYS A 443 -0.35 -19.12 -5.62
CA LYS A 443 -0.51 -18.40 -4.36
C LYS A 443 0.35 -17.13 -4.42
N VAL A 444 -0.26 -15.99 -4.13
CA VAL A 444 0.40 -14.67 -4.15
C VAL A 444 1.16 -14.41 -2.85
N VAL A 445 0.81 -15.13 -1.79
CA VAL A 445 1.42 -15.02 -0.46
C VAL A 445 2.20 -16.30 -0.14
#